data_ab27b729c0b1e74e20956b304e678f28
#
_entry.id   ab27b729c0b1e74e20956b304e678f28
#
_cell.length_a   1.000
_cell.length_b   1.000
_cell.length_c   1.000
_cell.angle_alpha   90.00
_cell.angle_beta   90.00
_cell.angle_gamma   90.00
#
_symmetry.space_group_name_H-M   'P 1'
#
loop_
_entity.id
_entity.type
_entity.pdbx_description
1 polymer ?
#
loop_
_entity_poly.entity_id
_entity_poly.type
_entity_poly.pdbx_seq_one_letter_code
_entity_poly.pdbx_strand_id
1 'polypeptide(L)'
;MEKISSVDRVVGNISEAEKEQILRDKGERFDDQNFEDLSGKEREKTASELEIISLVNIATNELRQRYGLDDFDIPPENIHVISEESWPREKSTAFFNSMLQGVAMREKMSNTSFMKTLFHEMIHFKSYSAVQITTEDDSELIEYRVGLTVHTRDGKKIYFVNLNEAVTEEMTIRFAKNLLNHQLFSDEIAQTRSVMARYQGAVTDSEKPLFDEDTFYAEAMSKKTWRE
;
A
#
# COMPACT_ATOMS: atom_id res chain seq x y z
N MET A 1 12.74 20.89 -11.71
CA MET A 1 12.06 20.06 -10.72
C MET A 1 12.70 18.70 -10.81
N GLU A 2 13.27 18.22 -9.73
CA GLU A 2 13.88 16.89 -9.69
C GLU A 2 12.77 15.85 -9.83
N LYS A 3 12.89 14.91 -10.76
CA LYS A 3 11.86 13.86 -10.96
C LYS A 3 11.90 12.91 -9.77
N ILE A 4 10.77 12.77 -9.13
CA ILE A 4 10.60 11.89 -7.97
C ILE A 4 10.37 10.46 -8.48
N SER A 5 11.07 9.50 -7.91
CA SER A 5 10.89 8.07 -8.14
C SER A 5 10.91 7.36 -6.79
N SER A 6 10.17 6.27 -6.65
CA SER A 6 10.28 5.44 -5.45
C SER A 6 11.58 4.64 -5.38
N VAL A 7 12.41 4.67 -6.42
CA VAL A 7 13.67 3.93 -6.47
C VAL A 7 14.81 4.80 -5.98
N ASP A 8 15.39 4.43 -4.84
CA ASP A 8 16.50 5.17 -4.21
C ASP A 8 17.87 4.78 -4.77
N ARG A 9 17.99 3.56 -5.34
CA ARG A 9 19.28 3.04 -5.76
C ARG A 9 19.20 1.99 -6.86
N VAL A 10 20.20 2.00 -7.75
CA VAL A 10 20.47 0.92 -8.71
C VAL A 10 21.71 0.15 -8.27
N VAL A 11 21.62 -1.18 -8.23
CA VAL A 11 22.71 -2.09 -7.86
C VAL A 11 23.09 -2.93 -9.07
N GLY A 12 24.37 -3.07 -9.36
CA GLY A 12 24.88 -3.84 -10.49
C GLY A 12 26.26 -3.42 -10.89
N ASN A 13 26.88 -4.23 -11.75
CA ASN A 13 28.21 -3.96 -12.30
C ASN A 13 28.06 -3.21 -13.65
N ILE A 14 27.43 -2.04 -13.59
CA ILE A 14 27.24 -1.12 -14.71
C ILE A 14 27.81 0.25 -14.34
N SER A 15 28.02 1.11 -15.32
CA SER A 15 28.55 2.45 -15.10
C SER A 15 27.58 3.32 -14.30
N GLU A 16 28.11 4.35 -13.62
CA GLU A 16 27.26 5.30 -12.89
C GLU A 16 26.29 6.05 -13.84
N ALA A 17 26.70 6.31 -15.07
CA ALA A 17 25.84 6.94 -16.07
C ALA A 17 24.63 6.05 -16.42
N GLU A 18 24.83 4.73 -16.54
CA GLU A 18 23.71 3.77 -16.74
C GLU A 18 22.80 3.69 -15.54
N LYS A 19 23.36 3.70 -14.31
CA LYS A 19 22.54 3.75 -13.08
C LYS A 19 21.67 5.01 -13.02
N GLU A 20 22.26 6.16 -13.32
CA GLU A 20 21.54 7.43 -13.39
C GLU A 20 20.45 7.41 -14.47
N GLN A 21 20.71 6.77 -15.62
CA GLN A 21 19.70 6.64 -16.67
C GLN A 21 18.52 5.80 -16.17
N ILE A 22 18.77 4.66 -15.53
CA ILE A 22 17.73 3.81 -14.95
C ILE A 22 16.89 4.59 -13.92
N LEU A 23 17.53 5.40 -13.05
CA LEU A 23 16.79 6.23 -12.10
C LEU A 23 15.93 7.29 -12.80
N ARG A 24 16.42 7.90 -13.87
CA ARG A 24 15.63 8.84 -14.69
C ARG A 24 14.43 8.15 -15.33
N ASP A 25 14.63 6.98 -15.93
CA ASP A 25 13.55 6.20 -16.57
C ASP A 25 12.46 5.79 -15.56
N LYS A 26 12.86 5.49 -14.31
CA LYS A 26 11.90 5.23 -13.23
C LYS A 26 11.13 6.49 -12.81
N GLY A 27 11.80 7.65 -12.76
CA GLY A 27 11.15 8.94 -12.54
C GLY A 27 10.17 9.28 -13.68
N GLU A 28 10.56 9.03 -14.93
CA GLU A 28 9.66 9.20 -16.08
C GLU A 28 8.42 8.31 -15.98
N ARG A 29 8.57 7.04 -15.59
CA ARG A 29 7.43 6.15 -15.36
C ARG A 29 6.52 6.62 -14.22
N PHE A 30 7.07 7.20 -13.18
CA PHE A 30 6.28 7.79 -12.12
C PHE A 30 5.43 8.96 -12.63
N ASP A 31 6.01 9.80 -13.49
CA ASP A 31 5.31 10.94 -14.11
C ASP A 31 4.32 10.50 -15.21
N ASP A 32 4.62 9.42 -15.92
CA ASP A 32 3.85 8.94 -17.09
C ASP A 32 2.55 8.22 -16.68
N GLN A 33 2.47 7.74 -15.44
CA GLN A 33 1.29 7.17 -14.81
C GLN A 33 0.65 6.00 -15.60
N ASN A 34 1.44 5.31 -16.40
CA ASN A 34 0.94 4.34 -17.36
C ASN A 34 1.04 2.91 -16.81
N PHE A 35 -0.10 2.40 -16.36
CA PHE A 35 -0.32 0.97 -16.10
C PHE A 35 -0.87 0.32 -17.38
N GLU A 36 -0.04 0.17 -18.41
CA GLU A 36 -0.44 -0.27 -19.75
C GLU A 36 -1.37 -1.49 -19.75
N ASP A 37 -1.10 -2.47 -18.89
CA ASP A 37 -1.91 -3.70 -18.78
C ASP A 37 -3.28 -3.48 -18.12
N LEU A 38 -3.49 -2.35 -17.44
CA LEU A 38 -4.70 -2.02 -16.69
C LEU A 38 -5.43 -0.80 -17.27
N SER A 39 -4.82 -0.10 -18.23
CA SER A 39 -5.47 1.00 -18.93
C SER A 39 -6.75 0.50 -19.62
N GLY A 40 -7.86 1.26 -19.48
CA GLY A 40 -9.18 0.84 -19.96
C GLY A 40 -9.96 -0.09 -19.01
N LYS A 41 -9.36 -0.52 -17.90
CA LYS A 41 -9.99 -1.30 -16.82
C LYS A 41 -10.17 -0.48 -15.54
N GLU A 42 -9.56 0.70 -15.52
CA GLU A 42 -9.64 1.66 -14.43
C GLU A 42 -10.95 2.42 -14.50
N ARG A 43 -11.57 2.65 -13.34
CA ARG A 43 -12.68 3.59 -13.22
C ARG A 43 -12.24 4.91 -12.59
N GLU A 44 -13.00 5.95 -12.81
CA GLU A 44 -12.80 7.22 -12.14
C GLU A 44 -12.90 7.08 -10.61
N LYS A 45 -12.04 7.80 -9.91
CA LYS A 45 -12.02 7.86 -8.45
C LYS A 45 -13.15 8.76 -7.94
N THR A 46 -13.80 8.32 -6.90
CA THR A 46 -14.82 9.14 -6.20
C THR A 46 -14.15 10.27 -5.43
N ALA A 47 -14.94 11.29 -5.05
CA ALA A 47 -14.46 12.39 -4.21
C ALA A 47 -13.91 11.88 -2.87
N SER A 48 -14.56 10.87 -2.25
CA SER A 48 -14.08 10.26 -1.01
C SER A 48 -12.73 9.54 -1.19
N GLU A 49 -12.54 8.84 -2.30
CA GLU A 49 -11.25 8.18 -2.59
C GLU A 49 -10.12 9.19 -2.79
N LEU A 50 -10.39 10.30 -3.47
CA LEU A 50 -9.41 11.39 -3.63
C LEU A 50 -9.05 12.03 -2.27
N GLU A 51 -10.03 12.24 -1.40
CA GLU A 51 -9.79 12.74 -0.04
C GLU A 51 -8.97 11.73 0.77
N ILE A 52 -9.28 10.43 0.69
CA ILE A 52 -8.50 9.37 1.35
C ILE A 52 -7.06 9.35 0.84
N ILE A 53 -6.82 9.48 -0.46
CA ILE A 53 -5.48 9.55 -1.05
C ILE A 53 -4.68 10.70 -0.43
N SER A 54 -5.29 11.87 -0.32
CA SER A 54 -4.66 13.03 0.33
C SER A 54 -4.32 12.77 1.80
N LEU A 55 -5.24 12.21 2.58
CA LEU A 55 -5.01 11.87 3.99
C LEU A 55 -3.89 10.85 4.17
N VAL A 56 -3.84 9.84 3.31
CA VAL A 56 -2.79 8.80 3.37
C VAL A 56 -1.44 9.36 2.95
N ASN A 57 -1.38 10.29 1.97
CA ASN A 57 -0.14 10.99 1.63
C ASN A 57 0.40 11.78 2.82
N ILE A 58 -0.44 12.58 3.49
CA ILE A 58 -0.07 13.35 4.67
C ILE A 58 0.52 12.43 5.75
N ALA A 59 -0.19 11.37 6.11
CA ALA A 59 0.22 10.48 7.18
C ALA A 59 1.50 9.68 6.86
N THR A 60 1.68 9.24 5.61
CA THR A 60 2.91 8.56 5.19
C THR A 60 4.10 9.51 5.08
N ASN A 61 3.88 10.78 4.75
CA ASN A 61 4.90 11.82 4.77
C ASN A 61 5.33 12.16 6.21
N GLU A 62 4.37 12.33 7.13
CA GLU A 62 4.70 12.49 8.56
C GLU A 62 5.55 11.34 9.10
N LEU A 63 5.25 10.12 8.66
CA LEU A 63 6.03 8.95 9.03
C LEU A 63 7.47 9.04 8.48
N ARG A 64 7.65 9.38 7.20
CA ARG A 64 8.97 9.57 6.60
C ARG A 64 9.78 10.65 7.31
N GLN A 65 9.18 11.80 7.59
CA GLN A 65 9.80 12.92 8.31
C GLN A 65 10.31 12.52 9.71
N ARG A 66 9.57 11.67 10.45
CA ARG A 66 10.02 11.14 11.76
C ARG A 66 11.34 10.36 11.68
N TYR A 67 11.64 9.78 10.53
CA TYR A 67 12.87 9.05 10.26
C TYR A 67 13.91 9.86 9.49
N GLY A 68 13.70 11.18 9.32
CA GLY A 68 14.62 12.08 8.63
C GLY A 68 14.70 11.84 7.12
N LEU A 69 13.65 11.28 6.52
CA LEU A 69 13.52 11.07 5.09
C LEU A 69 12.72 12.20 4.46
N ASP A 70 13.08 12.57 3.23
CA ASP A 70 12.31 13.53 2.45
C ASP A 70 10.91 12.97 2.16
N ASP A 71 9.92 13.83 2.23
CA ASP A 71 8.55 13.52 1.86
C ASP A 71 8.32 13.70 0.34
N PHE A 72 7.36 12.93 -0.16
CA PHE A 72 6.82 13.11 -1.51
C PHE A 72 5.40 12.57 -1.58
N ASP A 73 4.57 13.23 -2.37
CA ASP A 73 3.20 12.76 -2.59
C ASP A 73 3.16 11.78 -3.76
N ILE A 74 2.34 10.75 -3.61
CA ILE A 74 1.95 9.88 -4.71
C ILE A 74 0.70 10.50 -5.34
N PRO A 75 0.78 10.95 -6.59
CA PRO A 75 -0.35 11.54 -7.28
C PRO A 75 -1.53 10.56 -7.38
N PRO A 76 -2.79 11.04 -7.37
CA PRO A 76 -3.95 10.17 -7.56
C PRO A 76 -3.87 9.32 -8.84
N GLU A 77 -3.20 9.81 -9.85
CA GLU A 77 -3.02 9.16 -11.15
C GLU A 77 -2.18 7.88 -11.07
N ASN A 78 -1.26 7.80 -10.08
CA ASN A 78 -0.47 6.58 -9.80
C ASN A 78 -1.22 5.55 -8.93
N ILE A 79 -2.48 5.84 -8.58
CA ILE A 79 -3.34 4.95 -7.80
C ILE A 79 -4.52 4.55 -8.70
N HIS A 80 -4.53 3.32 -9.15
CA HIS A 80 -5.47 2.81 -10.15
C HIS A 80 -6.57 2.00 -9.47
N VAL A 81 -7.83 2.43 -9.60
CA VAL A 81 -8.98 1.69 -9.07
C VAL A 81 -9.56 0.82 -10.19
N ILE A 82 -9.30 -0.47 -10.09
CA ILE A 82 -9.62 -1.45 -11.13
C ILE A 82 -10.98 -2.09 -10.87
N SER A 83 -11.78 -2.23 -11.93
CA SER A 83 -13.10 -2.86 -11.86
C SER A 83 -13.00 -4.31 -11.36
N GLU A 84 -14.02 -4.76 -10.64
CA GLU A 84 -14.10 -6.13 -10.09
C GLU A 84 -13.88 -7.21 -11.15
N GLU A 85 -14.45 -7.01 -12.34
CA GLU A 85 -14.40 -7.96 -13.46
C GLU A 85 -13.00 -8.07 -14.09
N SER A 86 -12.21 -7.01 -13.96
CA SER A 86 -10.88 -6.90 -14.56
C SER A 86 -9.76 -7.11 -13.53
N TRP A 87 -10.10 -7.37 -12.26
CA TRP A 87 -9.12 -7.50 -11.20
C TRP A 87 -8.18 -8.69 -11.43
N PRO A 88 -6.85 -8.50 -11.51
CA PRO A 88 -5.92 -9.54 -11.97
C PRO A 88 -5.53 -10.56 -10.90
N ARG A 89 -5.88 -10.32 -9.62
CA ARG A 89 -5.40 -11.11 -8.47
C ARG A 89 -6.52 -11.53 -7.55
N GLU A 90 -7.03 -12.75 -7.67
CA GLU A 90 -8.17 -13.26 -6.89
C GLU A 90 -8.02 -13.10 -5.36
N LYS A 91 -6.81 -13.23 -4.82
CA LYS A 91 -6.55 -13.27 -3.37
C LYS A 91 -6.08 -11.95 -2.77
N SER A 92 -5.90 -10.90 -3.57
CA SER A 92 -5.40 -9.61 -3.15
C SER A 92 -6.46 -8.54 -3.34
N THR A 93 -6.53 -7.54 -2.48
CA THR A 93 -7.40 -6.37 -2.63
C THR A 93 -6.67 -5.16 -3.19
N ALA A 94 -5.34 -5.17 -3.16
CA ALA A 94 -4.47 -4.17 -3.77
C ALA A 94 -3.08 -4.75 -3.98
N PHE A 95 -2.25 -4.04 -4.70
CA PHE A 95 -0.82 -4.28 -4.77
C PHE A 95 -0.08 -3.03 -5.23
N PHE A 96 1.08 -2.81 -4.67
CA PHE A 96 2.10 -1.90 -5.19
C PHE A 96 2.97 -2.63 -6.21
N ASN A 97 3.41 -1.91 -7.25
CA ASN A 97 4.37 -2.41 -8.22
C ASN A 97 5.50 -1.39 -8.39
N SER A 98 6.69 -1.72 -7.87
CA SER A 98 7.88 -0.88 -7.91
C SER A 98 8.40 -0.63 -9.33
N MET A 99 8.19 -1.58 -10.23
CA MET A 99 8.64 -1.46 -11.63
C MET A 99 7.74 -0.53 -12.44
N LEU A 100 6.44 -0.50 -12.13
CA LEU A 100 5.44 0.34 -12.78
C LEU A 100 5.19 1.66 -12.04
N GLN A 101 5.77 1.83 -10.84
CA GLN A 101 5.63 3.04 -10.02
C GLN A 101 4.17 3.41 -9.73
N GLY A 102 3.35 2.42 -9.39
CA GLY A 102 1.93 2.65 -9.11
C GLY A 102 1.33 1.63 -8.14
N VAL A 103 0.13 1.95 -7.67
CA VAL A 103 -0.69 1.13 -6.79
C VAL A 103 -1.98 0.77 -7.50
N ALA A 104 -2.31 -0.52 -7.58
CA ALA A 104 -3.61 -0.96 -8.03
C ALA A 104 -4.50 -1.29 -6.82
N MET A 105 -5.72 -0.78 -6.84
CA MET A 105 -6.75 -0.97 -5.81
C MET A 105 -7.96 -1.66 -6.44
N ARG A 106 -8.49 -2.68 -5.77
CA ARG A 106 -9.71 -3.34 -6.22
C ARG A 106 -10.92 -2.47 -5.95
N GLU A 107 -11.85 -2.39 -6.90
CA GLU A 107 -13.14 -1.73 -6.75
C GLU A 107 -13.97 -2.33 -5.59
N LYS A 108 -15.03 -1.62 -5.19
CA LYS A 108 -16.02 -2.07 -4.17
C LYS A 108 -15.46 -2.26 -2.77
N MET A 109 -14.57 -1.40 -2.35
CA MET A 109 -14.17 -1.28 -0.95
C MET A 109 -15.02 -0.22 -0.24
N SER A 110 -15.26 -0.41 1.07
CA SER A 110 -15.70 0.68 1.93
C SER A 110 -14.58 1.73 2.08
N ASN A 111 -14.90 2.97 2.46
CA ASN A 111 -13.90 4.02 2.65
C ASN A 111 -12.82 3.61 3.68
N THR A 112 -13.21 2.97 4.78
CA THR A 112 -12.27 2.47 5.79
C THR A 112 -11.37 1.37 5.26
N SER A 113 -11.91 0.44 4.46
CA SER A 113 -11.12 -0.61 3.81
C SER A 113 -10.19 -0.04 2.75
N PHE A 114 -10.66 0.92 1.95
CA PHE A 114 -9.85 1.60 0.93
C PHE A 114 -8.69 2.36 1.60
N MET A 115 -8.98 3.14 2.63
CA MET A 115 -7.98 3.88 3.40
C MET A 115 -6.90 2.97 3.99
N LYS A 116 -7.31 1.91 4.70
CA LYS A 116 -6.37 0.97 5.31
C LYS A 116 -5.50 0.30 4.26
N THR A 117 -6.12 -0.22 3.20
CA THR A 117 -5.41 -0.94 2.14
C THR A 117 -4.45 -0.01 1.38
N LEU A 118 -4.89 1.21 1.06
CA LEU A 118 -4.05 2.20 0.41
C LEU A 118 -2.85 2.60 1.29
N PHE A 119 -3.05 2.81 2.59
CA PHE A 119 -1.96 3.12 3.49
C PHE A 119 -0.91 2.00 3.50
N HIS A 120 -1.35 0.73 3.55
CA HIS A 120 -0.48 -0.43 3.46
C HIS A 120 0.40 -0.41 2.19
N GLU A 121 -0.23 -0.23 1.03
CA GLU A 121 0.51 -0.19 -0.24
C GLU A 121 1.41 1.05 -0.36
N MET A 122 0.97 2.20 0.18
CA MET A 122 1.80 3.40 0.21
C MET A 122 3.02 3.29 1.13
N ILE A 123 2.95 2.50 2.23
CA ILE A 123 4.13 2.18 3.03
C ILE A 123 5.15 1.42 2.18
N HIS A 124 4.72 0.43 1.40
CA HIS A 124 5.63 -0.26 0.48
C HIS A 124 6.21 0.71 -0.56
N PHE A 125 5.38 1.53 -1.18
CA PHE A 125 5.79 2.48 -2.21
C PHE A 125 6.80 3.52 -1.69
N LYS A 126 6.56 4.05 -0.49
CA LYS A 126 7.40 5.08 0.14
C LYS A 126 8.54 4.49 0.99
N SER A 127 8.68 3.17 1.08
CA SER A 127 9.82 2.51 1.71
C SER A 127 11.05 2.61 0.84
N TYR A 128 12.24 2.42 1.47
CA TYR A 128 13.49 2.33 0.70
C TYR A 128 13.38 1.25 -0.37
N SER A 129 13.63 1.63 -1.62
CA SER A 129 13.54 0.77 -2.79
C SER A 129 14.83 0.79 -3.59
N ALA A 130 15.26 -0.38 -4.03
CA ALA A 130 16.40 -0.52 -4.92
C ALA A 130 16.10 -1.57 -5.99
N VAL A 131 16.56 -1.29 -7.19
CA VAL A 131 16.55 -2.23 -8.32
C VAL A 131 17.96 -2.74 -8.61
N GLN A 132 18.06 -3.87 -9.30
CA GLN A 132 19.35 -4.45 -9.69
C GLN A 132 19.31 -4.96 -11.12
N ILE A 133 20.48 -4.90 -11.77
CA ILE A 133 20.76 -5.70 -12.95
C ILE A 133 21.14 -7.11 -12.48
N THR A 134 20.50 -8.14 -13.00
CA THR A 134 20.75 -9.52 -12.60
C THR A 134 22.14 -9.98 -13.01
N THR A 135 22.70 -10.95 -12.28
CA THR A 135 24.01 -11.53 -12.61
C THR A 135 23.94 -12.62 -13.68
N GLU A 136 22.75 -13.07 -14.04
CA GLU A 136 22.56 -14.11 -15.09
C GLU A 136 22.28 -13.49 -16.45
N ASP A 137 21.58 -12.36 -16.48
CA ASP A 137 21.30 -11.58 -17.67
C ASP A 137 21.55 -10.11 -17.36
N ASP A 138 22.66 -9.58 -17.80
CA ASP A 138 23.09 -8.20 -17.57
C ASP A 138 22.11 -7.16 -18.18
N SER A 139 21.10 -7.61 -18.91
CA SER A 139 20.04 -6.75 -19.46
C SER A 139 18.75 -6.74 -18.62
N GLU A 140 18.57 -7.68 -17.70
CA GLU A 140 17.36 -7.79 -16.93
C GLU A 140 17.40 -6.93 -15.65
N LEU A 141 16.50 -5.93 -15.60
CA LEU A 141 16.30 -5.10 -14.42
C LEU A 141 15.20 -5.70 -13.55
N ILE A 142 15.55 -6.07 -12.33
CA ILE A 142 14.60 -6.59 -11.34
C ILE A 142 14.65 -5.80 -10.03
N GLU A 143 13.64 -6.01 -9.20
CA GLU A 143 13.64 -5.50 -7.84
C GLU A 143 14.76 -6.15 -7.03
N TYR A 144 15.55 -5.34 -6.32
CA TYR A 144 16.55 -5.82 -5.36
C TYR A 144 16.04 -5.74 -3.94
N ARG A 145 15.43 -4.62 -3.56
CA ARG A 145 14.91 -4.40 -2.22
C ARG A 145 13.71 -3.47 -2.23
N VAL A 146 12.69 -3.82 -1.42
CA VAL A 146 11.60 -2.91 -1.02
C VAL A 146 11.38 -3.06 0.48
N GLY A 147 11.59 -1.99 1.23
CA GLY A 147 11.56 -2.02 2.68
C GLY A 147 12.53 -3.06 3.25
N LEU A 148 12.01 -4.09 3.91
CA LEU A 148 12.79 -5.21 4.45
C LEU A 148 12.93 -6.39 3.48
N THR A 149 12.08 -6.48 2.45
CA THR A 149 12.17 -7.54 1.44
C THR A 149 13.43 -7.39 0.60
N VAL A 150 14.18 -8.46 0.41
CA VAL A 150 15.44 -8.46 -0.36
C VAL A 150 15.47 -9.65 -1.31
N HIS A 151 15.81 -9.41 -2.56
CA HIS A 151 16.08 -10.44 -3.57
C HIS A 151 17.57 -10.78 -3.65
N THR A 152 17.89 -12.04 -3.97
CA THR A 152 19.25 -12.43 -4.32
C THR A 152 19.72 -11.76 -5.61
N ARG A 153 21.04 -11.69 -5.80
CA ARG A 153 21.65 -11.06 -6.99
C ARG A 153 21.27 -11.75 -8.31
N ASP A 154 20.94 -13.03 -8.26
CA ASP A 154 20.43 -13.82 -9.38
C ASP A 154 18.90 -13.76 -9.52
N GLY A 155 18.20 -13.02 -8.66
CA GLY A 155 16.74 -12.90 -8.66
C GLY A 155 15.95 -14.13 -8.22
N LYS A 156 16.62 -15.26 -7.90
CA LYS A 156 15.95 -16.55 -7.69
C LYS A 156 15.32 -16.72 -6.31
N LYS A 157 15.76 -15.98 -5.31
CA LYS A 157 15.28 -16.10 -3.93
C LYS A 157 14.90 -14.73 -3.37
N ILE A 158 13.84 -14.74 -2.55
CA ILE A 158 13.31 -13.58 -1.85
C ILE A 158 13.35 -13.86 -0.35
N TYR A 159 13.82 -12.90 0.41
CA TYR A 159 13.94 -12.99 1.87
C TYR A 159 13.12 -11.90 2.56
N PHE A 160 12.70 -12.18 3.78
CA PHE A 160 12.02 -11.26 4.71
C PHE A 160 10.66 -10.73 4.23
N VAL A 161 10.02 -11.35 3.24
CA VAL A 161 8.68 -10.95 2.77
C VAL A 161 7.70 -10.89 3.93
N ASN A 162 7.55 -11.99 4.69
CA ASN A 162 6.60 -12.05 5.82
C ASN A 162 6.91 -11.02 6.92
N LEU A 163 8.19 -10.73 7.16
CA LEU A 163 8.58 -9.71 8.13
C LEU A 163 8.22 -8.31 7.62
N ASN A 164 8.47 -8.02 6.35
CA ASN A 164 8.09 -6.76 5.73
C ASN A 164 6.57 -6.54 5.81
N GLU A 165 5.79 -7.56 5.45
CA GLU A 165 4.33 -7.54 5.55
C GLU A 165 3.85 -7.30 6.98
N ALA A 166 4.43 -8.01 7.97
CA ALA A 166 4.03 -7.87 9.37
C ALA A 166 4.31 -6.47 9.92
N VAL A 167 5.45 -5.88 9.58
CA VAL A 167 5.81 -4.51 9.98
C VAL A 167 4.86 -3.51 9.31
N THR A 168 4.62 -3.64 8.02
CA THR A 168 3.70 -2.77 7.27
C THR A 168 2.29 -2.87 7.82
N GLU A 169 1.79 -4.07 8.13
CA GLU A 169 0.45 -4.25 8.70
C GLU A 169 0.34 -3.62 10.10
N GLU A 170 1.35 -3.78 10.97
CA GLU A 170 1.36 -3.14 12.30
C GLU A 170 1.34 -1.61 12.18
N MET A 171 2.10 -1.04 11.25
CA MET A 171 2.06 0.40 10.98
C MET A 171 0.69 0.83 10.47
N THR A 172 0.08 0.04 9.60
CA THR A 172 -1.26 0.27 9.04
C THR A 172 -2.33 0.27 10.13
N ILE A 173 -2.29 -0.68 11.06
CA ILE A 173 -3.24 -0.76 12.20
C ILE A 173 -3.12 0.48 13.09
N ARG A 174 -1.90 0.90 13.42
CA ARG A 174 -1.66 2.12 14.24
C ARG A 174 -2.18 3.37 13.55
N PHE A 175 -1.96 3.49 12.25
CA PHE A 175 -2.47 4.60 11.44
C PHE A 175 -4.00 4.59 11.40
N ALA A 176 -4.62 3.45 11.10
CA ALA A 176 -6.07 3.31 11.04
C ALA A 176 -6.74 3.75 12.35
N LYS A 177 -6.19 3.37 13.50
CA LYS A 177 -6.69 3.80 14.83
C LYS A 177 -6.71 5.32 14.97
N ASN A 178 -5.71 6.02 14.47
CA ASN A 178 -5.64 7.49 14.55
C ASN A 178 -6.70 8.18 13.68
N LEU A 179 -7.15 7.54 12.60
CA LEU A 179 -8.15 8.09 11.68
C LEU A 179 -9.60 7.72 12.01
N LEU A 180 -9.85 6.86 12.99
CA LEU A 180 -11.22 6.44 13.35
C LEU A 180 -12.16 7.60 13.75
N ASN A 181 -11.62 8.74 14.17
CA ASN A 181 -12.39 9.94 14.51
C ASN A 181 -12.52 10.95 13.35
N HIS A 182 -11.96 10.65 12.17
CA HIS A 182 -12.11 11.53 11.03
C HIS A 182 -13.53 11.49 10.49
N GLN A 183 -14.10 12.66 10.14
CA GLN A 183 -15.49 12.80 9.72
C GLN A 183 -15.84 11.92 8.51
N LEU A 184 -14.91 11.73 7.60
CA LEU A 184 -15.07 10.88 6.40
C LEU A 184 -15.50 9.44 6.72
N PHE A 185 -15.12 8.92 7.89
CA PHE A 185 -15.39 7.54 8.31
C PHE A 185 -16.52 7.43 9.34
N SER A 186 -17.09 8.54 9.78
CA SER A 186 -18.09 8.60 10.88
C SER A 186 -19.28 7.68 10.66
N ASP A 187 -19.83 7.64 9.45
CA ASP A 187 -21.02 6.85 9.13
C ASP A 187 -20.72 5.33 9.13
N GLU A 188 -19.60 4.92 8.56
CA GLU A 188 -19.17 3.53 8.57
C GLU A 188 -18.86 3.04 9.98
N ILE A 189 -18.21 3.88 10.80
CA ILE A 189 -17.92 3.60 12.21
C ILE A 189 -19.22 3.50 13.00
N ALA A 190 -20.16 4.44 12.82
CA ALA A 190 -21.46 4.41 13.50
C ALA A 190 -22.26 3.16 13.12
N GLN A 191 -22.25 2.77 11.84
CA GLN A 191 -22.88 1.53 11.37
C GLN A 191 -22.24 0.30 12.02
N THR A 192 -20.91 0.24 12.05
CA THR A 192 -20.16 -0.86 12.67
C THR A 192 -20.48 -0.95 14.17
N ARG A 193 -20.47 0.17 14.90
CA ARG A 193 -20.85 0.24 16.32
C ARG A 193 -22.29 -0.24 16.55
N SER A 194 -23.21 0.14 15.66
CA SER A 194 -24.62 -0.30 15.75
C SER A 194 -24.77 -1.81 15.57
N VAL A 195 -24.01 -2.40 14.65
CA VAL A 195 -23.98 -3.86 14.45
C VAL A 195 -23.41 -4.54 15.69
N MET A 196 -22.30 -4.07 16.21
CA MET A 196 -21.68 -4.62 17.43
C MET A 196 -22.62 -4.54 18.65
N ALA A 197 -23.28 -3.42 18.87
CA ALA A 197 -24.23 -3.26 19.98
C ALA A 197 -25.36 -4.29 19.92
N ARG A 198 -25.80 -4.69 18.72
CA ARG A 198 -26.80 -5.78 18.53
C ARG A 198 -26.23 -7.15 18.92
N TYR A 199 -24.98 -7.42 18.60
CA TYR A 199 -24.31 -8.67 18.98
C TYR A 199 -23.98 -8.71 20.46
N GLN A 200 -23.55 -7.60 21.06
CA GLN A 200 -23.30 -7.50 22.52
C GLN A 200 -24.60 -7.67 23.33
N GLY A 201 -25.73 -7.14 22.85
CA GLY A 201 -27.05 -7.35 23.49
C GLY A 201 -27.58 -8.78 23.37
N ALA A 202 -27.06 -9.61 22.48
CA ALA A 202 -27.42 -11.01 22.32
C ALA A 202 -26.61 -11.96 23.25
N VAL A 203 -25.56 -11.47 23.91
CA VAL A 203 -24.65 -12.25 24.77
C VAL A 203 -24.77 -11.74 26.23
N THR A 204 -25.94 -11.96 26.85
CA THR A 204 -26.26 -11.36 28.17
C THR A 204 -25.80 -12.17 29.39
N ASP A 205 -24.97 -13.20 29.27
CA ASP A 205 -24.61 -14.06 30.41
C ASP A 205 -23.13 -14.29 30.68
N SER A 206 -22.22 -13.52 30.12
CA SER A 206 -20.82 -13.54 30.54
C SER A 206 -20.31 -12.14 30.91
N GLU A 207 -19.77 -12.00 32.11
CA GLU A 207 -19.24 -10.76 32.69
C GLU A 207 -18.00 -10.17 31.96
N LYS A 208 -17.69 -10.65 30.77
CA LYS A 208 -16.65 -10.04 29.90
C LYS A 208 -17.21 -9.86 28.50
N PRO A 209 -17.13 -8.65 27.93
CA PRO A 209 -17.37 -8.48 26.52
C PRO A 209 -16.46 -9.45 25.73
N LEU A 210 -17.03 -10.25 24.83
CA LEU A 210 -16.29 -11.19 23.99
C LEU A 210 -15.20 -10.47 23.15
N PHE A 211 -15.38 -9.18 22.96
CA PHE A 211 -14.45 -8.31 22.25
C PHE A 211 -14.38 -6.96 22.95
N ASP A 212 -13.19 -6.49 23.28
CA ASP A 212 -13.02 -5.07 23.53
C ASP A 212 -13.09 -4.30 22.20
N GLU A 213 -13.47 -3.03 22.27
CA GLU A 213 -13.71 -2.20 21.07
C GLU A 213 -12.45 -2.08 20.23
N ASP A 214 -11.28 -1.99 20.84
CA ASP A 214 -9.97 -1.90 20.17
C ASP A 214 -9.61 -3.21 19.46
N THR A 215 -9.84 -4.35 20.08
CA THR A 215 -9.59 -5.67 19.49
C THR A 215 -10.52 -5.92 18.30
N PHE A 216 -11.80 -5.56 18.41
CA PHE A 216 -12.74 -5.71 17.29
C PHE A 216 -12.36 -4.82 16.11
N TYR A 217 -12.02 -3.56 16.33
CA TYR A 217 -11.59 -2.70 15.23
C TYR A 217 -10.29 -3.20 14.61
N ALA A 218 -9.35 -3.69 15.40
CA ALA A 218 -8.14 -4.31 14.90
C ALA A 218 -8.45 -5.56 14.05
N GLU A 219 -9.38 -6.42 14.49
CA GLU A 219 -9.81 -7.62 13.75
C GLU A 219 -10.71 -7.31 12.56
N ALA A 220 -11.67 -6.39 12.69
CA ALA A 220 -12.52 -5.95 11.57
C ALA A 220 -11.69 -5.27 10.48
N MET A 221 -10.60 -4.60 10.86
CA MET A 221 -9.65 -3.99 9.95
C MET A 221 -8.60 -5.00 9.42
N SER A 222 -8.39 -6.15 10.10
CA SER A 222 -7.49 -7.22 9.64
C SER A 222 -8.27 -8.31 8.89
N LYS A 223 -8.68 -8.07 7.65
CA LYS A 223 -9.47 -9.04 6.84
C LYS A 223 -8.82 -10.40 6.58
N LYS A 224 -7.67 -10.73 7.17
CA LYS A 224 -6.97 -11.99 6.93
C LYS A 224 -7.48 -13.19 7.77
N THR A 225 -8.34 -12.99 8.76
CA THR A 225 -8.69 -14.04 9.74
C THR A 225 -9.99 -14.81 9.48
N TRP A 226 -10.73 -14.52 8.42
CA TRP A 226 -12.05 -15.14 8.19
C TRP A 226 -12.13 -16.03 6.94
N ARG A 227 -11.02 -16.70 6.58
CA ARG A 227 -11.02 -17.76 5.57
C ARG A 227 -10.15 -18.93 6.05
N GLU A 228 -10.70 -19.71 6.92
CA GLU A 228 -10.51 -21.15 7.02
C GLU A 228 -11.88 -21.83 7.01
#